data_e9182e2ae6ac0009673201d7fd178df0
#
_entry.id   e9182e2ae6ac0009673201d7fd178df0
#
_cell.length_a   1.000
_cell.length_b   1.000
_cell.length_c   1.000
_cell.angle_alpha   90.00
_cell.angle_beta   90.00
_cell.angle_gamma   90.00
#
_symmetry.space_group_name_H-M   'P 1'
#
loop_
_entity.id
_entity.type
_entity.pdbx_description
1 polymer ?
#
loop_
_entity_poly.entity_id
_entity_poly.type
_entity_poly.pdbx_seq_one_letter_code
_entity_poly.pdbx_strand_id
1 'polypeptide(L)'
;MPATRPFRSSRLIVGMDEAHGLGTGQYLKRRGYKRAFDIFNSHLDRVREICQKRGVRPLIWSDMYFCLGSKSNYYYDRKSRIPADVAASIPKNVQLTYWDYYHTEPDFYAEWIDRHRALGFEPLVAGGVWTWSHFWAALPFSFTTTDACMRACKAQNVREVFVTLWGDDGMECDVFSALPGI
;
A
#
# COMPACT_ATOMS: atom_id res chain seq x y z
N MET A 1 -20.55 -11.05 12.49
CA MET A 1 -20.87 -11.39 11.09
C MET A 1 -19.63 -11.14 10.24
N PRO A 2 -19.33 -11.93 9.20
CA PRO A 2 -18.20 -11.61 8.33
C PRO A 2 -18.47 -10.29 7.60
N ALA A 3 -17.45 -9.42 7.56
CA ALA A 3 -17.53 -8.09 6.95
C ALA A 3 -17.94 -8.09 5.45
N THR A 4 -17.80 -9.25 4.80
CA THR A 4 -18.11 -9.42 3.38
C THR A 4 -19.58 -9.78 3.09
N ARG A 5 -20.38 -10.10 4.10
CA ARG A 5 -21.80 -10.40 3.87
C ARG A 5 -22.65 -9.24 3.35
N PRO A 6 -22.41 -7.95 3.80
CA PRO A 6 -23.09 -6.80 3.22
C PRO A 6 -22.59 -6.44 1.82
N PHE A 7 -21.38 -6.86 1.47
CA PHE A 7 -20.74 -6.58 0.19
C PHE A 7 -20.59 -7.88 -0.60
N ARG A 8 -20.87 -7.85 -1.88
CA ARG A 8 -20.66 -8.99 -2.78
C ARG A 8 -19.21 -9.15 -3.22
N SER A 9 -18.25 -8.55 -2.52
CA SER A 9 -16.84 -8.63 -2.82
C SER A 9 -16.20 -9.86 -2.17
N SER A 10 -15.35 -10.54 -2.93
CA SER A 10 -14.43 -11.57 -2.43
C SER A 10 -13.04 -10.99 -2.11
N ARG A 11 -12.87 -9.66 -2.14
CA ARG A 11 -11.61 -8.96 -1.84
C ARG A 11 -11.82 -8.01 -0.66
N LEU A 12 -10.81 -7.89 0.19
CA LEU A 12 -10.83 -7.03 1.37
C LEU A 12 -9.46 -6.39 1.57
N ILE A 13 -9.42 -5.06 1.67
CA ILE A 13 -8.22 -4.34 2.09
C ILE A 13 -8.07 -4.54 3.60
N VAL A 14 -6.94 -5.07 4.02
CA VAL A 14 -6.63 -5.39 5.42
C VAL A 14 -5.52 -4.50 6.01
N GLY A 15 -5.09 -3.47 5.28
CA GLY A 15 -4.08 -2.52 5.72
C GLY A 15 -2.67 -3.10 5.63
N MET A 16 -1.98 -3.15 6.76
CA MET A 16 -0.58 -3.59 6.96
C MET A 16 0.48 -2.57 6.51
N ASP A 17 0.08 -1.34 6.27
CA ASP A 17 0.94 -0.21 5.97
C ASP A 17 1.59 0.38 7.23
N GLU A 18 2.62 1.17 7.00
CA GLU A 18 3.27 2.05 7.99
C GLU A 18 3.60 1.40 9.35
N ALA A 19 3.84 0.09 9.35
CA ALA A 19 4.17 -0.67 10.55
C ALA A 19 5.62 -0.39 11.00
N HIS A 20 5.88 0.85 11.39
CA HIS A 20 7.19 1.30 11.82
C HIS A 20 7.66 0.61 13.10
N GLY A 21 8.97 0.37 13.22
CA GLY A 21 9.56 -0.21 14.42
C GLY A 21 9.27 -1.69 14.63
N LEU A 22 8.95 -2.45 13.57
CA LEU A 22 8.79 -3.90 13.66
C LEU A 22 10.03 -4.56 14.27
N GLY A 23 9.81 -5.40 15.28
CA GLY A 23 10.88 -6.13 15.97
C GLY A 23 11.65 -5.32 17.00
N THR A 24 11.25 -4.09 17.29
CA THR A 24 11.90 -3.22 18.28
C THR A 24 11.12 -3.15 19.62
N GLY A 25 11.58 -2.33 20.54
CA GLY A 25 10.90 -2.04 21.80
C GLY A 25 10.56 -3.29 22.62
N GLN A 26 9.32 -3.40 23.06
CA GLN A 26 8.85 -4.52 23.88
C GLN A 26 8.88 -5.87 23.15
N TYR A 27 8.74 -5.87 21.82
CA TYR A 27 8.88 -7.09 21.04
C TYR A 27 10.29 -7.65 21.19
N LEU A 28 11.31 -6.81 20.95
CA LEU A 28 12.72 -7.21 21.08
C LEU A 28 13.04 -7.73 22.48
N LYS A 29 12.54 -7.05 23.53
CA LYS A 29 12.77 -7.45 24.93
C LYS A 29 12.19 -8.83 25.25
N ARG A 30 11.01 -9.15 24.70
CA ARG A 30 10.29 -10.40 25.03
C ARG A 30 10.61 -11.57 24.13
N ARG A 31 10.96 -11.31 22.87
CA ARG A 31 11.10 -12.33 21.82
C ARG A 31 12.50 -12.47 21.27
N GLY A 32 13.42 -11.58 21.64
CA GLY A 32 14.74 -11.48 21.03
C GLY A 32 14.67 -10.88 19.61
N TYR A 33 15.84 -10.79 18.99
CA TYR A 33 15.96 -10.27 17.64
C TYR A 33 15.28 -11.20 16.62
N LYS A 34 14.47 -10.60 15.77
CA LYS A 34 13.96 -11.20 14.52
C LYS A 34 14.03 -10.18 13.40
N ARG A 35 14.34 -10.63 12.20
CA ARG A 35 14.33 -9.78 11.01
C ARG A 35 12.92 -9.22 10.79
N ALA A 36 12.78 -7.91 10.56
CA ALA A 36 11.49 -7.26 10.43
C ALA A 36 10.62 -7.85 9.29
N PHE A 37 11.23 -8.25 8.18
CA PHE A 37 10.55 -8.98 7.10
C PHE A 37 9.90 -10.29 7.57
N ASP A 38 10.57 -11.05 8.44
CA ASP A 38 10.05 -12.33 8.94
C ASP A 38 8.86 -12.12 9.87
N ILE A 39 8.90 -11.02 10.65
CA ILE A 39 7.79 -10.63 11.50
C ILE A 39 6.60 -10.23 10.64
N PHE A 40 6.84 -9.39 9.61
CA PHE A 40 5.81 -8.92 8.70
C PHE A 40 5.14 -10.08 7.95
N ASN A 41 5.95 -10.97 7.32
CA ASN A 41 5.43 -12.10 6.58
C ASN A 41 4.71 -13.11 7.49
N SER A 42 5.21 -13.35 8.70
CA SER A 42 4.52 -14.23 9.68
C SER A 42 3.14 -13.67 10.07
N HIS A 43 3.02 -12.35 10.19
CA HIS A 43 1.73 -11.71 10.43
C HIS A 43 0.81 -11.82 9.21
N LEU A 44 1.34 -11.54 8.02
CA LEU A 44 0.60 -11.66 6.77
C LEU A 44 0.05 -13.07 6.54
N ASP A 45 0.84 -14.10 6.85
CA ASP A 45 0.37 -15.49 6.74
C ASP A 45 -0.84 -15.76 7.62
N ARG A 46 -0.84 -15.27 8.85
CA ARG A 46 -1.99 -15.40 9.75
C ARG A 46 -3.24 -14.69 9.23
N VAL A 47 -3.06 -13.45 8.73
CA VAL A 47 -4.15 -12.68 8.11
C VAL A 47 -4.70 -13.42 6.89
N ARG A 48 -3.80 -13.92 6.02
CA ARG A 48 -4.15 -14.71 4.84
C ARG A 48 -4.97 -15.95 5.19
N GLU A 49 -4.57 -16.70 6.21
CA GLU A 49 -5.31 -17.88 6.67
C GLU A 49 -6.72 -17.54 7.16
N ILE A 50 -6.86 -16.44 7.90
CA ILE A 50 -8.19 -15.97 8.35
C ILE A 50 -9.04 -15.58 7.15
N CYS A 51 -8.49 -14.85 6.19
CA CYS A 51 -9.19 -14.46 4.97
C CYS A 51 -9.60 -15.67 4.13
N GLN A 52 -8.71 -16.65 3.98
CA GLN A 52 -8.98 -17.89 3.24
C GLN A 52 -10.14 -18.67 3.85
N LYS A 53 -10.20 -18.82 5.19
CA LYS A 53 -11.31 -19.45 5.90
C LYS A 53 -12.65 -18.73 5.68
N ARG A 54 -12.62 -17.48 5.24
CA ARG A 54 -13.79 -16.65 4.96
C ARG A 54 -14.10 -16.51 3.46
N GLY A 55 -13.33 -17.19 2.60
CA GLY A 55 -13.49 -17.08 1.14
C GLY A 55 -13.12 -15.70 0.59
N VAL A 56 -12.19 -14.99 1.24
CA VAL A 56 -11.80 -13.63 0.91
C VAL A 56 -10.32 -13.58 0.53
N ARG A 57 -9.99 -12.84 -0.51
CA ARG A 57 -8.61 -12.53 -0.89
C ARG A 57 -8.18 -11.22 -0.21
N PRO A 58 -7.12 -11.21 0.61
CA PRO A 58 -6.62 -9.99 1.22
C PRO A 58 -5.87 -9.12 0.20
N LEU A 59 -6.11 -7.82 0.27
CA LEU A 59 -5.33 -6.77 -0.35
C LEU A 59 -4.55 -6.08 0.77
N ILE A 60 -3.24 -5.89 0.60
CA ILE A 60 -2.38 -5.18 1.55
C ILE A 60 -1.68 -4.02 0.86
N TRP A 61 -1.37 -2.99 1.62
CA TRP A 61 -0.43 -1.96 1.18
C TRP A 61 0.97 -2.56 1.08
N SER A 62 1.69 -2.25 0.03
CA SER A 62 2.99 -2.88 -0.29
C SER A 62 4.20 -2.10 0.22
N ASP A 63 3.98 -0.90 0.73
CA ASP A 63 5.01 0.05 1.19
C ASP A 63 6.03 -0.60 2.14
N MET A 64 5.56 -1.44 3.06
CA MET A 64 6.44 -2.06 4.05
C MET A 64 7.53 -2.93 3.43
N TYR A 65 7.29 -3.59 2.31
CA TYR A 65 8.37 -4.35 1.64
C TYR A 65 9.49 -3.43 1.15
N PHE A 66 9.16 -2.28 0.62
CA PHE A 66 10.14 -1.29 0.16
C PHE A 66 10.76 -0.52 1.33
N CYS A 67 9.97 -0.15 2.32
CA CYS A 67 10.43 0.50 3.55
C CYS A 67 11.46 -0.36 4.29
N LEU A 68 11.15 -1.63 4.56
CA LEU A 68 12.07 -2.56 5.23
C LEU A 68 13.30 -2.90 4.38
N GLY A 69 13.21 -2.74 3.05
CA GLY A 69 14.32 -2.92 2.12
C GLY A 69 15.21 -1.68 1.96
N SER A 70 14.79 -0.55 2.53
CA SER A 70 15.51 0.72 2.49
C SER A 70 16.37 0.91 3.74
N LYS A 71 17.55 1.49 3.56
CA LYS A 71 18.42 1.86 4.70
C LYS A 71 17.89 3.05 5.50
N SER A 72 17.06 3.90 4.87
CA SER A 72 16.44 5.07 5.48
C SER A 72 15.03 4.81 5.99
N ASN A 73 14.51 3.59 5.86
CA ASN A 73 13.11 3.25 6.13
C ASN A 73 12.11 4.13 5.36
N TYR A 74 12.48 4.47 4.12
CA TYR A 74 11.65 5.30 3.25
C TYR A 74 10.98 4.47 2.16
N TYR A 75 9.69 4.66 1.92
CA TYR A 75 8.87 3.85 1.01
C TYR A 75 9.30 3.96 -0.44
N TYR A 76 9.67 5.17 -0.86
CA TYR A 76 10.02 5.49 -2.25
C TYR A 76 11.52 5.55 -2.47
N ASP A 77 12.31 4.82 -1.67
CA ASP A 77 13.74 4.72 -1.86
C ASP A 77 14.08 3.83 -3.07
N ARG A 78 14.54 4.44 -4.15
CA ARG A 78 15.00 3.73 -5.35
C ARG A 78 16.14 2.75 -5.08
N LYS A 79 16.86 2.90 -3.96
CA LYS A 79 17.94 2.00 -3.54
C LYS A 79 17.45 0.85 -2.67
N SER A 80 16.16 0.82 -2.32
CA SER A 80 15.60 -0.27 -1.53
C SER A 80 15.82 -1.62 -2.22
N ARG A 81 16.13 -2.65 -1.42
CA ARG A 81 16.35 -4.00 -1.89
C ARG A 81 15.55 -4.98 -1.05
N ILE A 82 14.68 -5.70 -1.68
CA ILE A 82 13.92 -6.78 -1.05
C ILE A 82 14.72 -8.05 -1.27
N PRO A 83 15.17 -8.75 -0.21
CA PRO A 83 15.92 -10.00 -0.35
C PRO A 83 15.13 -11.06 -1.13
N ALA A 84 15.82 -11.87 -1.92
CA ALA A 84 15.19 -12.86 -2.79
C ALA A 84 14.35 -13.89 -2.01
N ASP A 85 14.83 -14.29 -0.82
CA ASP A 85 14.11 -15.20 0.07
C ASP A 85 12.80 -14.56 0.59
N VAL A 86 12.81 -13.25 0.86
CA VAL A 86 11.61 -12.49 1.26
C VAL A 86 10.62 -12.40 0.09
N ALA A 87 11.10 -12.02 -1.09
CA ALA A 87 10.26 -11.93 -2.28
C ALA A 87 9.59 -13.28 -2.62
N ALA A 88 10.34 -14.38 -2.50
CA ALA A 88 9.83 -15.73 -2.71
C ALA A 88 8.79 -16.16 -1.66
N SER A 89 8.88 -15.63 -0.44
CA SER A 89 7.97 -15.96 0.67
C SER A 89 6.68 -15.14 0.67
N ILE A 90 6.53 -14.11 -0.18
CA ILE A 90 5.29 -13.34 -0.29
C ILE A 90 4.18 -14.26 -0.85
N PRO A 91 3.06 -14.48 -0.13
CA PRO A 91 2.00 -15.38 -0.57
C PRO A 91 1.34 -14.91 -1.87
N LYS A 92 1.24 -15.77 -2.88
CA LYS A 92 0.71 -15.39 -4.21
C LYS A 92 -0.82 -15.16 -4.23
N ASN A 93 -1.54 -15.60 -3.21
CA ASN A 93 -2.98 -15.35 -3.05
C ASN A 93 -3.29 -14.03 -2.30
N VAL A 94 -2.30 -13.20 -2.07
CA VAL A 94 -2.43 -11.82 -1.59
C VAL A 94 -2.35 -10.87 -2.78
N GLN A 95 -3.05 -9.74 -2.73
CA GLN A 95 -2.89 -8.65 -3.68
C GLN A 95 -2.03 -7.55 -3.06
N LEU A 96 -0.97 -7.14 -3.74
CA LEU A 96 -0.18 -5.98 -3.35
C LEU A 96 -0.82 -4.71 -3.93
N THR A 97 -0.95 -3.69 -3.10
CA THR A 97 -1.45 -2.38 -3.48
C THR A 97 -0.33 -1.37 -3.38
N TYR A 98 0.06 -0.80 -4.50
CA TYR A 98 0.98 0.33 -4.57
C TYR A 98 0.19 1.62 -4.37
N TRP A 99 0.57 2.42 -3.38
CA TRP A 99 -0.01 3.74 -3.16
C TRP A 99 1.05 4.82 -3.31
N ASP A 100 0.67 5.92 -3.95
CA ASP A 100 1.51 7.10 -4.09
C ASP A 100 0.64 8.33 -4.38
N TYR A 101 0.85 9.37 -3.60
CA TYR A 101 0.08 10.62 -3.65
C TYR A 101 0.99 11.84 -3.79
N TYR A 102 2.29 11.63 -4.05
CA TYR A 102 3.33 12.64 -3.84
C TYR A 102 4.08 13.01 -5.11
N HIS A 103 4.22 12.06 -6.02
CA HIS A 103 5.05 12.25 -7.20
C HIS A 103 4.24 12.81 -8.36
N THR A 104 4.89 13.66 -9.15
CA THR A 104 4.27 14.38 -10.28
C THR A 104 4.77 13.89 -11.63
N GLU A 105 5.72 12.95 -11.63
CA GLU A 105 6.35 12.41 -12.82
C GLU A 105 5.83 10.99 -13.13
N PRO A 106 5.25 10.75 -14.32
CA PRO A 106 4.75 9.41 -14.69
C PRO A 106 5.81 8.31 -14.62
N ASP A 107 7.06 8.62 -14.94
CA ASP A 107 8.17 7.65 -14.93
C ASP A 107 8.44 7.12 -13.53
N PHE A 108 8.17 7.89 -12.49
CA PHE A 108 8.30 7.44 -11.11
C PHE A 108 7.28 6.32 -10.81
N TYR A 109 6.03 6.55 -11.15
CA TYR A 109 4.98 5.53 -10.99
C TYR A 109 5.26 4.28 -11.82
N ALA A 110 5.72 4.46 -13.06
CA ALA A 110 6.09 3.34 -13.94
C ALA A 110 7.20 2.48 -13.31
N GLU A 111 8.24 3.10 -12.75
CA GLU A 111 9.31 2.38 -12.04
C GLU A 111 8.76 1.56 -10.87
N TRP A 112 7.84 2.10 -10.06
CA TRP A 112 7.27 1.37 -8.93
C TRP A 112 6.35 0.23 -9.36
N ILE A 113 5.58 0.42 -10.43
CA ILE A 113 4.79 -0.67 -11.05
C ILE A 113 5.71 -1.81 -11.47
N ASP A 114 6.81 -1.50 -12.17
CA ASP A 114 7.78 -2.51 -12.60
C ASP A 114 8.47 -3.21 -11.42
N ARG A 115 8.74 -2.50 -10.34
CA ARG A 115 9.29 -3.09 -9.11
C ARG A 115 8.34 -4.11 -8.48
N HIS A 116 7.04 -3.87 -8.50
CA HIS A 116 6.04 -4.84 -8.04
C HIS A 116 5.99 -6.07 -8.96
N ARG A 117 6.07 -5.85 -10.27
CA ARG A 117 6.15 -6.93 -11.26
C ARG A 117 7.40 -7.79 -11.09
N ALA A 118 8.52 -7.17 -10.75
CA ALA A 118 9.75 -7.88 -10.43
C ALA A 118 9.63 -8.78 -9.19
N LEU A 119 8.71 -8.48 -8.26
CA LEU A 119 8.35 -9.37 -7.14
C LEU A 119 7.36 -10.48 -7.56
N GLY A 120 6.90 -10.47 -8.81
CA GLY A 120 5.93 -11.42 -9.35
C GLY A 120 4.48 -11.09 -9.02
N PHE A 121 4.16 -9.78 -8.88
CA PHE A 121 2.81 -9.30 -8.62
C PHE A 121 2.42 -8.20 -9.61
N GLU A 122 1.24 -8.30 -10.18
CA GLU A 122 0.62 -7.15 -10.84
C GLU A 122 0.01 -6.27 -9.74
N PRO A 123 0.47 -5.04 -9.56
CA PRO A 123 -0.04 -4.21 -8.48
C PRO A 123 -1.45 -3.69 -8.78
N LEU A 124 -2.25 -3.54 -7.75
CA LEU A 124 -3.35 -2.60 -7.76
C LEU A 124 -2.78 -1.24 -7.38
N VAL A 125 -3.11 -0.17 -8.11
CA VAL A 125 -2.52 1.16 -7.89
C VAL A 125 -3.54 2.08 -7.23
N ALA A 126 -3.12 2.73 -6.16
CA ALA A 126 -3.91 3.68 -5.42
C ALA A 126 -3.33 5.09 -5.57
N GLY A 127 -4.10 5.96 -6.22
CA GLY A 127 -3.94 7.41 -6.15
C GLY A 127 -4.68 7.98 -4.93
N GLY A 128 -4.64 9.29 -4.75
CA GLY A 128 -5.34 9.92 -3.64
C GLY A 128 -5.67 11.37 -3.89
N VAL A 129 -6.78 11.82 -3.33
CA VAL A 129 -7.09 13.24 -3.22
C VAL A 129 -6.67 13.72 -1.84
N TRP A 130 -5.80 14.71 -1.80
CA TRP A 130 -5.22 15.23 -0.57
C TRP A 130 -6.27 15.92 0.30
N THR A 131 -6.75 15.22 1.31
CA THR A 131 -7.71 15.69 2.31
C THR A 131 -7.12 15.71 3.71
N TRP A 132 -5.97 15.06 3.90
CA TRP A 132 -5.26 15.01 5.19
C TRP A 132 -4.36 16.24 5.38
N SER A 133 -4.14 16.62 6.64
CA SER A 133 -3.33 17.78 7.05
C SER A 133 -3.76 19.11 6.45
N HIS A 134 -5.04 19.25 6.04
CA HIS A 134 -5.60 20.45 5.44
C HIS A 134 -7.05 20.65 5.87
N PHE A 135 -7.52 21.90 5.92
CA PHE A 135 -8.95 22.22 6.09
C PHE A 135 -9.75 22.07 4.81
N TRP A 136 -9.08 22.01 3.66
CA TRP A 136 -9.67 21.94 2.34
C TRP A 136 -8.84 21.01 1.44
N ALA A 137 -9.48 20.29 0.53
CA ALA A 137 -8.77 19.39 -0.36
C ALA A 137 -7.75 20.15 -1.24
N ALA A 138 -6.52 19.68 -1.29
CA ALA A 138 -5.46 20.26 -2.11
C ALA A 138 -5.61 19.84 -3.58
N LEU A 139 -6.71 20.25 -4.23
CA LEU A 139 -7.09 19.81 -5.57
C LEU A 139 -6.03 20.06 -6.66
N PRO A 140 -5.38 21.24 -6.76
CA PRO A 140 -4.37 21.44 -7.80
C PRO A 140 -3.23 20.42 -7.73
N PHE A 141 -2.76 20.11 -6.52
CA PHE A 141 -1.73 19.09 -6.32
C PHE A 141 -2.27 17.69 -6.60
N SER A 142 -3.47 17.39 -6.13
CA SER A 142 -4.13 16.10 -6.37
C SER A 142 -4.32 15.82 -7.85
N PHE A 143 -4.72 16.82 -8.64
CA PHE A 143 -4.83 16.66 -10.09
C PHE A 143 -3.48 16.37 -10.74
N THR A 144 -2.41 17.05 -10.31
CA THR A 144 -1.07 16.84 -10.88
C THR A 144 -0.56 15.42 -10.59
N THR A 145 -0.68 14.96 -9.35
CA THR A 145 -0.23 13.62 -8.96
C THR A 145 -1.10 12.53 -9.58
N THR A 146 -2.41 12.75 -9.65
CA THR A 146 -3.34 11.79 -10.25
C THR A 146 -3.12 11.68 -11.77
N ASP A 147 -2.91 12.79 -12.48
CA ASP A 147 -2.60 12.75 -13.93
C ASP A 147 -1.33 11.94 -14.18
N ALA A 148 -0.25 12.20 -13.42
CA ALA A 148 0.99 11.44 -13.54
C ALA A 148 0.78 9.94 -13.27
N CYS A 149 0.05 9.60 -12.21
CA CYS A 149 -0.29 8.23 -11.85
C CYS A 149 -1.08 7.53 -12.98
N MET A 150 -2.15 8.18 -13.48
CA MET A 150 -3.02 7.58 -14.48
C MET A 150 -2.32 7.44 -15.85
N ARG A 151 -1.44 8.37 -16.22
CA ARG A 151 -0.60 8.22 -17.42
C ARG A 151 0.32 7.01 -17.31
N ALA A 152 0.98 6.82 -16.18
CA ALA A 152 1.82 5.64 -15.95
C ALA A 152 0.98 4.35 -15.99
N CYS A 153 -0.14 4.31 -15.28
CA CYS A 153 -1.04 3.16 -15.27
C CYS A 153 -1.51 2.79 -16.68
N LYS A 154 -1.89 3.79 -17.49
CA LYS A 154 -2.30 3.58 -18.89
C LYS A 154 -1.16 3.05 -19.74
N ALA A 155 0.02 3.65 -19.65
CA ALA A 155 1.20 3.23 -20.41
C ALA A 155 1.65 1.81 -20.04
N GLN A 156 1.54 1.46 -18.77
CA GLN A 156 1.91 0.16 -18.20
C GLN A 156 0.79 -0.89 -18.26
N ASN A 157 -0.39 -0.56 -18.85
CA ASN A 157 -1.55 -1.46 -18.92
C ASN A 157 -2.03 -1.96 -17.53
N VAL A 158 -1.89 -1.14 -16.49
CA VAL A 158 -2.48 -1.44 -15.19
C VAL A 158 -4.01 -1.41 -15.31
N ARG A 159 -4.67 -2.46 -14.82
CA ARG A 159 -6.11 -2.65 -15.03
C ARG A 159 -6.97 -2.24 -13.84
N GLU A 160 -6.36 -2.14 -12.68
CA GLU A 160 -7.07 -1.85 -11.45
C GLU A 160 -6.43 -0.67 -10.73
N VAL A 161 -7.20 0.40 -10.59
CA VAL A 161 -6.83 1.60 -9.87
C VAL A 161 -7.98 2.03 -8.96
N PHE A 162 -7.67 2.70 -7.87
CA PHE A 162 -8.66 3.39 -7.06
C PHE A 162 -8.06 4.67 -6.46
N VAL A 163 -8.92 5.54 -5.96
CA VAL A 163 -8.54 6.81 -5.34
C VAL A 163 -8.91 6.78 -3.87
N THR A 164 -8.00 7.21 -3.03
CA THR A 164 -8.18 7.27 -1.58
C THR A 164 -8.47 8.70 -1.12
N LEU A 165 -9.15 8.78 0.02
CA LEU A 165 -9.41 9.98 0.78
C LEU A 165 -9.09 9.65 2.23
N TRP A 166 -8.06 10.30 2.79
CA TRP A 166 -7.64 10.04 4.16
C TRP A 166 -8.14 11.16 5.08
N GLY A 167 -8.62 10.77 6.24
CA GLY A 167 -9.08 11.69 7.27
C GLY A 167 -8.13 11.69 8.48
N ASP A 168 -6.85 11.80 8.22
CA ASP A 168 -5.84 11.93 9.26
C ASP A 168 -6.06 13.25 10.05
N ASP A 169 -5.37 13.39 11.17
CA ASP A 169 -5.39 14.63 11.98
C ASP A 169 -6.78 15.11 12.43
N GLY A 170 -7.72 14.19 12.63
CA GLY A 170 -9.06 14.50 13.15
C GLY A 170 -10.11 14.82 12.10
N MET A 171 -9.79 14.67 10.80
CA MET A 171 -10.72 14.91 9.70
C MET A 171 -11.20 16.37 9.60
N GLU A 172 -10.32 17.33 9.78
CA GLU A 172 -10.64 18.76 9.67
C GLU A 172 -11.06 19.18 8.25
N CYS A 173 -10.65 18.42 7.24
CA CYS A 173 -10.98 18.71 5.86
C CYS A 173 -12.47 18.42 5.57
N ASP A 174 -13.13 19.36 4.91
CA ASP A 174 -14.44 19.10 4.32
C ASP A 174 -14.28 18.11 3.15
N VAL A 175 -14.68 16.86 3.38
CA VAL A 175 -14.57 15.77 2.40
C VAL A 175 -15.34 16.05 1.10
N PHE A 176 -16.39 16.87 1.14
CA PHE A 176 -17.12 17.26 -0.08
C PHE A 176 -16.27 18.15 -0.99
N SER A 177 -15.27 18.85 -0.45
CA SER A 177 -14.31 19.61 -1.26
C SER A 177 -13.43 18.73 -2.14
N ALA A 178 -13.37 17.44 -1.87
CA ALA A 178 -12.61 16.46 -2.63
C ALA A 178 -13.36 15.94 -3.88
N LEU A 179 -14.68 16.11 -3.97
CA LEU A 179 -15.48 15.55 -5.07
C LEU A 179 -14.97 15.90 -6.48
N PRO A 180 -14.49 17.13 -6.77
CA PRO A 180 -13.92 17.42 -8.09
C PRO A 180 -12.62 16.68 -8.41
N GLY A 181 -11.97 16.06 -7.39
CA GLY A 181 -10.73 15.32 -7.53
C GLY A 181 -10.91 13.81 -7.73
N ILE A 182 -12.15 13.33 -7.72
CA ILE A 182 -12.53 11.95 -7.91
C ILE A 182 -13.12 11.78 -9.31
#